data_7a64f0fba9e804f6a6947629a4404fcb
#
_entry.id   7a64f0fba9e804f6a6947629a4404fcb
#
_cell.length_a   1.000
_cell.length_b   1.000
_cell.length_c   1.000
_cell.angle_alpha   90.00
_cell.angle_beta   90.00
_cell.angle_gamma   90.00
#
_symmetry.space_group_name_H-M   'P 1'
#
loop_
_entity.id
_entity.type
_entity.pdbx_description
1 polymer ?
#
loop_
_entity_poly.entity_id
_entity_poly.type
_entity_poly.pdbx_seq_one_letter_code
_entity_poly.pdbx_strand_id
1 'polypeptide(L)'
;MAKGYWIARIDVNNMDGYKEYVAQNGAVFAKYGAKFLVRGGKHEAKEGKARSRNVVLEFKDYETALACYNSPEYTRLVEIRAPHAASDLVIIEGYDGAQP
;
A
#
# COMPACT_ATOMS: atom_id res chain seq x y z
N MET A 1 3.70 14.79 -15.49
CA MET A 1 2.99 13.51 -15.60
C MET A 1 2.42 13.11 -14.24
N ALA A 2 1.26 12.53 -14.26
CA ALA A 2 0.62 12.10 -13.01
C ALA A 2 1.40 10.95 -12.38
N LYS A 3 1.49 10.98 -11.06
CA LYS A 3 2.05 9.88 -10.27
C LYS A 3 1.06 8.73 -10.16
N GLY A 4 1.49 7.59 -9.69
CA GLY A 4 0.62 6.49 -9.33
C GLY A 4 0.65 6.25 -7.84
N TYR A 5 -0.45 5.77 -7.27
CA TYR A 5 -0.55 5.58 -5.83
C TYR A 5 -1.17 4.23 -5.50
N TRP A 6 -0.71 3.65 -4.41
CA TRP A 6 -1.42 2.61 -3.70
C TRP A 6 -2.05 3.23 -2.47
N ILE A 7 -3.33 3.03 -2.30
CA ILE A 7 -4.03 3.43 -1.08
C ILE A 7 -4.52 2.15 -0.43
N ALA A 8 -3.92 1.80 0.70
CA ALA A 8 -4.20 0.56 1.39
C ALA A 8 -4.76 0.83 2.78
N ARG A 9 -5.79 0.06 3.14
CA ARG A 9 -6.41 0.11 4.46
C ARG A 9 -6.40 -1.31 5.00
N ILE A 10 -5.87 -1.48 6.20
CA ILE A 10 -5.51 -2.81 6.69
C ILE A 10 -5.94 -2.99 8.14
N ASP A 11 -6.52 -4.15 8.46
CA ASP A 11 -6.70 -4.62 9.83
C ASP A 11 -5.79 -5.83 10.02
N VAL A 12 -4.85 -5.73 10.95
CA VAL A 12 -3.90 -6.79 11.22
C VAL A 12 -4.47 -7.72 12.29
N ASN A 13 -4.64 -9.00 11.96
CA ASN A 13 -5.16 -10.01 12.89
C ASN A 13 -4.07 -10.67 13.72
N ASN A 14 -2.89 -10.82 13.12
CA ASN A 14 -1.75 -11.47 13.74
C ASN A 14 -0.50 -10.68 13.41
N MET A 15 -0.06 -9.87 14.37
CA MET A 15 1.07 -8.98 14.17
C MET A 15 2.37 -9.74 13.91
N ASP A 16 2.58 -10.87 14.57
CA ASP A 16 3.82 -11.65 14.38
C ASP A 16 3.94 -12.15 12.94
N GLY A 17 2.85 -12.68 12.36
CA GLY A 17 2.84 -13.10 10.97
C GLY A 17 2.94 -11.91 10.01
N TYR A 18 2.29 -10.80 10.33
CA TYR A 18 2.33 -9.59 9.52
C TYR A 18 3.74 -8.98 9.45
N LYS A 19 4.51 -9.08 10.52
CA LYS A 19 5.89 -8.58 10.56
C LYS A 19 6.78 -9.23 9.50
N GLU A 20 6.53 -10.48 9.17
CA GLU A 20 7.27 -11.16 8.11
C GLU A 20 7.05 -10.47 6.76
N TYR A 21 5.79 -10.09 6.48
CA TYR A 21 5.46 -9.31 5.29
C TYR A 21 6.18 -7.96 5.30
N VAL A 22 6.12 -7.23 6.42
CA VAL A 22 6.77 -5.92 6.54
C VAL A 22 8.28 -6.02 6.36
N ALA A 23 8.90 -7.08 6.91
CA ALA A 23 10.34 -7.27 6.78
C ALA A 23 10.80 -7.46 5.34
N GLN A 24 9.93 -7.97 4.47
CA GLN A 24 10.29 -8.28 3.08
C GLN A 24 9.78 -7.27 2.05
N ASN A 25 8.79 -6.44 2.41
CA ASN A 25 8.16 -5.58 1.42
C ASN A 25 9.06 -4.42 0.97
N GLY A 26 9.95 -3.95 1.83
CA GLY A 26 10.82 -2.82 1.51
C GLY A 26 11.69 -3.05 0.29
N ALA A 27 12.24 -4.25 0.13
CA ALA A 27 13.07 -4.59 -1.02
C ALA A 27 12.28 -4.53 -2.33
N VAL A 28 11.03 -5.02 -2.31
CA VAL A 28 10.17 -4.97 -3.50
C VAL A 28 9.80 -3.53 -3.82
N PHE A 29 9.39 -2.75 -2.83
CA PHE A 29 9.05 -1.35 -3.04
C PHE A 29 10.24 -0.55 -3.56
N ALA A 30 11.43 -0.78 -3.02
CA ALA A 30 12.64 -0.10 -3.47
C ALA A 30 12.92 -0.39 -4.96
N LYS A 31 12.71 -1.63 -5.38
CA LYS A 31 12.91 -2.03 -6.78
C LYS A 31 12.04 -1.21 -7.75
N TYR A 32 10.84 -0.84 -7.33
CA TYR A 32 9.90 -0.09 -8.17
C TYR A 32 9.89 1.40 -7.86
N GLY A 33 10.80 1.87 -7.01
CA GLY A 33 10.93 3.30 -6.70
C GLY A 33 9.78 3.86 -5.86
N ALA A 34 9.09 3.00 -5.12
CA ALA A 34 7.97 3.42 -4.29
C ALA A 34 8.45 4.26 -3.10
N LYS A 35 7.62 5.23 -2.72
CA LYS A 35 7.84 6.04 -1.51
C LYS A 35 6.63 5.90 -0.59
N PHE A 36 6.87 5.68 0.68
CA PHE A 36 5.81 5.77 1.67
C PHE A 36 5.48 7.25 1.92
N LEU A 37 4.24 7.63 1.67
CA LEU A 37 3.73 8.96 2.04
C LEU A 37 2.96 8.90 3.35
N VAL A 38 2.27 7.80 3.61
CA VAL A 38 1.56 7.51 4.85
C VAL A 38 1.89 6.07 5.22
N ARG A 39 2.24 5.83 6.45
CA ARG A 39 2.62 4.49 6.88
C ARG A 39 2.14 4.22 8.30
N GLY A 40 0.83 4.03 8.43
CA GLY A 40 0.22 3.65 9.71
C GLY A 40 0.28 4.72 10.78
N GLY A 41 0.21 5.99 10.37
CA GLY A 41 0.24 7.10 11.31
C GLY A 41 -1.07 7.26 12.11
N LYS A 42 -1.02 8.19 13.05
CA LYS A 42 -2.16 8.58 13.87
C LYS A 42 -3.30 9.07 12.97
N HIS A 43 -4.52 8.66 13.26
CA HIS A 43 -5.67 9.01 12.41
C HIS A 43 -6.97 9.00 13.22
N GLU A 44 -8.00 9.61 12.63
CA GLU A 44 -9.37 9.60 13.16
C GLU A 44 -10.33 9.25 12.03
N ALA A 45 -11.25 8.32 12.30
CA ALA A 45 -12.34 8.04 11.37
C ALA A 45 -13.42 9.10 11.55
N LYS A 46 -13.64 9.93 10.53
CA LYS A 46 -14.66 10.99 10.59
C LYS A 46 -16.02 10.52 10.10
N GLU A 47 -16.04 9.63 9.14
CA GLU A 47 -17.26 9.07 8.57
C GLU A 47 -17.04 7.61 8.23
N GLY A 48 -18.07 6.81 8.40
CA GLY A 48 -18.04 5.40 8.09
C GLY A 48 -17.14 4.59 9.03
N LYS A 49 -16.68 3.46 8.55
CA LYS A 49 -15.79 2.57 9.28
C LYS A 49 -14.39 2.71 8.73
N ALA A 50 -13.42 2.93 9.62
CA ALA A 50 -12.01 2.91 9.25
C ALA A 50 -11.39 1.57 9.64
N ARG A 51 -10.35 1.17 8.89
CA ARG A 51 -9.47 0.10 9.33
C ARG A 51 -8.37 0.70 10.21
N SER A 52 -7.69 -0.16 10.96
CA SER A 52 -6.74 0.31 11.97
C SER A 52 -5.44 0.88 11.39
N ARG A 53 -5.09 0.50 10.16
CA ARG A 53 -3.84 0.92 9.53
C ARG A 53 -4.10 1.45 8.13
N ASN A 54 -3.56 2.63 7.85
CA ASN A 54 -3.66 3.25 6.53
C ASN A 54 -2.26 3.47 5.97
N VAL A 55 -2.07 3.13 4.70
CA VAL A 55 -0.78 3.24 4.02
C VAL A 55 -1.00 3.86 2.65
N VAL A 56 -0.16 4.82 2.29
CA VAL A 56 -0.15 5.39 0.95
C VAL A 56 1.28 5.31 0.41
N LEU A 57 1.41 4.69 -0.75
CA LEU A 57 2.67 4.60 -1.48
C LEU A 57 2.56 5.42 -2.77
N GLU A 58 3.64 6.11 -3.12
CA GLU A 58 3.74 6.86 -4.36
C GLU A 58 4.73 6.20 -5.30
N PHE A 59 4.34 6.11 -6.57
CA PHE A 59 5.18 5.60 -7.66
C PHE A 59 5.29 6.69 -8.74
N LYS A 60 6.29 6.58 -9.60
CA LYS A 60 6.50 7.60 -10.65
C LYS A 60 5.31 7.73 -11.60
N ASP A 61 4.54 6.67 -11.81
CA ASP A 61 3.34 6.67 -12.65
C ASP A 61 2.43 5.50 -12.27
N TYR A 62 1.25 5.51 -12.84
CA TYR A 62 0.23 4.49 -12.60
C TYR A 62 0.68 3.11 -13.07
N GLU A 63 1.32 3.04 -14.23
CA GLU A 63 1.79 1.76 -14.80
C GLU A 63 2.82 1.09 -13.90
N THR A 64 3.71 1.86 -13.30
CA THR A 64 4.71 1.34 -12.36
C THR A 64 4.05 0.85 -11.07
N ALA A 65 3.04 1.58 -10.57
CA ALA A 65 2.29 1.16 -9.40
C ALA A 65 1.60 -0.20 -9.65
N LEU A 66 1.00 -0.37 -10.83
CA LEU A 66 0.40 -1.65 -11.22
C LEU A 66 1.45 -2.75 -11.37
N ALA A 67 2.58 -2.45 -12.02
CA ALA A 67 3.63 -3.43 -12.24
C ALA A 67 4.18 -3.97 -10.92
N CYS A 68 4.32 -3.12 -9.91
CA CYS A 68 4.78 -3.54 -8.60
C CYS A 68 3.82 -4.55 -7.97
N TYR A 69 2.53 -4.25 -7.98
CA TYR A 69 1.53 -5.15 -7.40
C TYR A 69 1.46 -6.48 -8.15
N ASN A 70 1.53 -6.42 -9.46
CA ASN A 70 1.40 -7.61 -10.32
C ASN A 70 2.71 -8.41 -10.44
N SER A 71 3.79 -7.95 -9.81
CA SER A 71 5.07 -8.67 -9.86
C SER A 71 5.02 -10.00 -9.11
N PRO A 72 5.79 -11.00 -9.53
CA PRO A 72 5.87 -12.27 -8.81
C PRO A 72 6.34 -12.08 -7.36
N GLU A 73 7.26 -11.15 -7.14
CA GLU A 73 7.80 -10.86 -5.82
C GLU A 73 6.68 -10.37 -4.87
N TYR A 74 5.85 -9.45 -5.33
CA TYR A 74 4.77 -8.94 -4.49
C TYR A 74 3.62 -9.94 -4.33
N THR A 75 3.34 -10.73 -5.36
CA THR A 75 2.35 -11.81 -5.26
C THR A 75 2.68 -12.76 -4.11
N ARG A 76 3.97 -13.10 -3.97
CA ARG A 76 4.42 -13.93 -2.85
C ARG A 76 4.23 -13.26 -1.51
N LEU A 77 4.45 -11.95 -1.44
CA LEU A 77 4.22 -11.18 -0.21
C LEU A 77 2.74 -11.15 0.17
N VAL A 78 1.84 -11.08 -0.80
CA VAL A 78 0.40 -11.15 -0.54
C VAL A 78 0.05 -12.49 0.11
N GLU A 79 0.64 -13.58 -0.35
CA GLU A 79 0.42 -14.90 0.24
C GLU A 79 0.88 -14.96 1.70
N ILE A 80 1.99 -14.29 2.03
CA ILE A 80 2.48 -14.18 3.41
C ILE A 80 1.52 -13.35 4.26
N ARG A 81 1.01 -12.24 3.73
CA ARG A 81 0.16 -11.30 4.44
C ARG A 81 -1.26 -11.81 4.66
N ALA A 82 -1.84 -12.46 3.65
CA ALA A 82 -3.27 -12.76 3.60
C ALA A 82 -3.81 -13.49 4.83
N PRO A 83 -3.11 -14.48 5.41
CA PRO A 83 -3.61 -15.15 6.61
C PRO A 83 -3.63 -14.27 7.86
N HIS A 84 -2.94 -13.13 7.85
CA HIS A 84 -2.68 -12.33 9.05
C HIS A 84 -3.32 -10.95 9.01
N ALA A 85 -3.95 -10.56 7.92
CA ALA A 85 -4.53 -9.24 7.78
C ALA A 85 -5.66 -9.23 6.76
N ALA A 86 -6.67 -8.40 7.03
CA ALA A 86 -7.70 -8.06 6.06
C ALA A 86 -7.34 -6.72 5.44
N SER A 87 -7.35 -6.62 4.12
CA SER A 87 -6.89 -5.41 3.42
C SER A 87 -7.86 -5.00 2.33
N ASP A 88 -8.04 -3.69 2.20
CA ASP A 88 -8.63 -3.07 1.02
C ASP A 88 -7.53 -2.23 0.39
N LEU A 89 -7.27 -2.41 -0.89
CA LEU A 89 -6.21 -1.71 -1.58
C LEU A 89 -6.69 -1.28 -2.96
N VAL A 90 -6.50 -0.01 -3.29
CA VAL A 90 -6.72 0.49 -4.64
C VAL A 90 -5.42 1.04 -5.19
N ILE A 91 -5.25 0.91 -6.50
CA ILE A 91 -4.16 1.51 -7.24
C ILE A 91 -4.79 2.55 -8.14
N ILE A 92 -4.35 3.80 -8.03
CA ILE A 92 -5.03 4.91 -8.66
C ILE A 92 -4.01 5.91 -9.20
N GLU A 93 -4.35 6.51 -10.33
CA GLU A 93 -3.54 7.58 -10.90
C GLU A 93 -3.75 8.86 -10.12
N GLY A 94 -2.68 9.61 -9.92
CA GLY A 94 -2.73 10.90 -9.24
C GLY A 94 -3.41 11.96 -10.08
N TYR A 95 -3.87 12.99 -9.41
CA TYR A 95 -4.49 14.14 -10.05
C TYR A 95 -3.42 15.19 -10.33
N ASP A 96 -3.26 15.58 -11.58
CA ASP A 96 -2.33 16.63 -11.98
C ASP A 96 -3.02 17.82 -12.67
N GLY A 97 -4.34 17.90 -12.50
CA GLY A 97 -5.13 19.05 -12.98
C GLY A 97 -5.03 20.26 -12.05
N ALA A 98 -5.82 21.27 -12.35
CA ALA A 98 -5.82 22.50 -11.57
C ALA A 98 -6.32 22.26 -10.14
N GLN A 99 -5.71 22.95 -9.19
CA GLN A 99 -6.11 22.90 -7.79
C GLN A 99 -7.16 24.00 -7.50
N PRO A 100 -8.02 23.81 -6.47
CA PRO A 100 -9.02 24.81 -6.12
C PRO A 100 -8.42 26.09 -5.60
#